data_5bd6031ef912ac83c607fbec5391cf4d
#
_entry.id   5bd6031ef912ac83c607fbec5391cf4d
#
_cell.length_a   1.000
_cell.length_b   1.000
_cell.length_c   1.000
_cell.angle_alpha   90.00
_cell.angle_beta   90.00
_cell.angle_gamma   90.00
#
_symmetry.space_group_name_H-M   'P 1'
#
loop_
_entity.id
_entity.type
_entity.pdbx_description
1 polymer ?
#
loop_
_entity_poly.entity_id
_entity_poly.type
_entity_poly.pdbx_seq_one_letter_code
_entity_poly.pdbx_strand_id
1 'polypeptide(L)'
;MILAAIEDEAKSKNISKEKAYKEAEKILDEIAANVSYEGLRMADRFLRWLWNKLYQGIDVENADRVRKLALEGHEIVYVPCHRSHIDYLLLSYVLYHQGLVPPHIAAGINLNFWPVGGMFRRGGAFFIRRTFKGNRLYSTIFREYLAELFHRGYSVEYFIEGGRSRTGRLLAPKTGMMSMTLQALQQQQTRPISVVPVYVGYEHVLEVDTYAKELRGAAKEKENAGLVLRVIKKLRNLGKGYVNFGEPITLSNYLNQHFPEWKAPLEDRPQWFNKAVDAVSHQVMVNINKAAAVNAMNLTGTALLSSRQRALSREQLLEQLASYQQFLQNVPYSDDVVIPTEKPEIMLDHVLSLDRVGILVEKDNFGEIVRLERSSAVLMTYYRNNIQHLFVLPSLVASIVLHYEAIQKTLVLDSVLKIYPFLRSELFLHFNEEAQIAERVEQIIQEFQRQNIIKHSENMLTINKPNIRMLQLWSAGVREILQRYYITVNLLQNNPLISRANLEKESQSVAQRLSVLHGINAPEFFDKAVFSAFTNSLKEQGYFNESGTANTEKLQELATILTHLISTEICLTINGAVAKVEEKEQDEN
;
A
#
# COMPACT_ATOMS: atom_id res chain seq x y z
N MET A 1 -13.12 -33.47 -7.95
CA MET A 1 -13.94 -32.30 -7.53
C MET A 1 -14.70 -31.69 -8.72
N ILE A 2 -14.09 -31.52 -9.91
CA ILE A 2 -14.75 -30.93 -11.09
C ILE A 2 -16.01 -31.72 -11.50
N LEU A 3 -15.95 -33.05 -11.58
CA LEU A 3 -17.10 -33.88 -11.98
C LEU A 3 -18.30 -33.71 -11.02
N ALA A 4 -18.05 -33.63 -9.71
CA ALA A 4 -19.10 -33.36 -8.73
C ALA A 4 -19.73 -31.97 -8.93
N ALA A 5 -18.90 -30.94 -9.21
CA ALA A 5 -19.39 -29.59 -9.50
C ALA A 5 -20.22 -29.53 -10.80
N ILE A 6 -19.87 -30.32 -11.82
CA ILE A 6 -20.65 -30.46 -13.06
C ILE A 6 -22.00 -31.11 -12.78
N GLU A 7 -22.05 -32.16 -11.94
CA GLU A 7 -23.30 -32.80 -11.56
C GLU A 7 -24.22 -31.89 -10.75
N ASP A 8 -23.65 -31.15 -9.81
CA ASP A 8 -24.39 -30.15 -9.02
C ASP A 8 -24.95 -29.03 -9.92
N GLU A 9 -24.16 -28.55 -10.89
CA GLU A 9 -24.59 -27.54 -11.85
C GLU A 9 -25.73 -28.04 -12.75
N ALA A 10 -25.60 -29.30 -13.25
CA ALA A 10 -26.64 -29.93 -14.05
C ALA A 10 -27.96 -30.03 -13.28
N LYS A 11 -27.90 -30.40 -12.00
CA LYS A 11 -29.08 -30.49 -11.12
C LYS A 11 -29.65 -29.11 -10.81
N SER A 12 -28.82 -28.15 -10.43
CA SER A 12 -29.29 -26.82 -10.00
C SER A 12 -29.92 -26.00 -11.12
N LYS A 13 -29.40 -26.13 -12.34
CA LYS A 13 -29.92 -25.44 -13.55
C LYS A 13 -30.91 -26.27 -14.35
N ASN A 14 -31.21 -27.51 -13.94
CA ASN A 14 -32.06 -28.45 -14.67
C ASN A 14 -31.66 -28.62 -16.14
N ILE A 15 -30.36 -28.87 -16.39
CA ILE A 15 -29.77 -29.09 -17.70
C ILE A 15 -29.14 -30.47 -17.79
N SER A 16 -28.90 -30.97 -19.03
CA SER A 16 -28.20 -32.24 -19.19
C SER A 16 -26.75 -32.17 -18.73
N LYS A 17 -26.20 -33.31 -18.26
CA LYS A 17 -24.78 -33.41 -17.87
C LYS A 17 -23.83 -32.99 -19.01
N GLU A 18 -24.16 -33.34 -20.27
CA GLU A 18 -23.37 -32.93 -21.45
C GLU A 18 -23.33 -31.40 -21.61
N LYS A 19 -24.45 -30.72 -21.32
CA LYS A 19 -24.52 -29.27 -21.40
C LYS A 19 -23.70 -28.62 -20.28
N ALA A 20 -23.78 -29.17 -19.08
CA ALA A 20 -22.96 -28.72 -17.95
C ALA A 20 -21.47 -28.97 -18.18
N TYR A 21 -21.11 -30.09 -18.82
CA TYR A 21 -19.73 -30.39 -19.21
C TYR A 21 -19.19 -29.37 -20.24
N LYS A 22 -19.96 -29.07 -21.28
CA LYS A 22 -19.60 -28.02 -22.26
C LYS A 22 -19.47 -26.62 -21.62
N GLU A 23 -20.27 -26.33 -20.59
CA GLU A 23 -20.13 -25.08 -19.82
C GLU A 23 -18.83 -25.07 -19.04
N ALA A 24 -18.43 -26.19 -18.43
CA ALA A 24 -17.16 -26.35 -17.74
C ALA A 24 -15.96 -26.20 -18.70
N GLU A 25 -16.01 -26.79 -19.89
CA GLU A 25 -14.97 -26.60 -20.92
C GLU A 25 -14.83 -25.12 -21.32
N LYS A 26 -15.95 -24.44 -21.58
CA LYS A 26 -15.93 -22.99 -21.88
C LYS A 26 -15.32 -22.15 -20.75
N ILE A 27 -15.61 -22.50 -19.50
CA ILE A 27 -15.02 -21.82 -18.33
C ILE A 27 -13.51 -22.07 -18.31
N LEU A 28 -13.07 -23.28 -18.54
CA LEU A 28 -11.63 -23.60 -18.58
C LEU A 28 -10.93 -22.85 -19.73
N ASP A 29 -11.52 -22.81 -20.92
CA ASP A 29 -11.00 -22.04 -22.06
C ASP A 29 -10.98 -20.54 -21.80
N GLU A 30 -11.94 -20.03 -21.03
CA GLU A 30 -11.95 -18.63 -20.58
C GLU A 30 -10.78 -18.35 -19.64
N ILE A 31 -10.47 -19.26 -18.74
CA ILE A 31 -9.43 -19.11 -17.70
C ILE A 31 -8.02 -19.36 -18.27
N ALA A 32 -7.80 -20.46 -18.96
CA ALA A 32 -6.50 -21.05 -19.18
C ALA A 32 -5.52 -20.17 -19.98
N ALA A 33 -4.26 -20.13 -19.54
CA ALA A 33 -3.14 -19.57 -20.30
C ALA A 33 -2.74 -20.51 -21.46
N ASN A 34 -2.06 -19.96 -22.45
CA ASN A 34 -1.50 -20.72 -23.60
C ASN A 34 -0.08 -20.22 -23.89
N VAL A 35 0.85 -20.53 -22.98
CA VAL A 35 2.23 -20.04 -23.05
C VAL A 35 2.93 -20.55 -24.29
N SER A 36 3.60 -19.67 -25.02
CA SER A 36 4.49 -20.04 -26.10
C SER A 36 5.86 -19.39 -25.95
N TYR A 37 6.91 -20.16 -26.16
CA TYR A 37 8.28 -19.67 -26.09
C TYR A 37 8.56 -18.55 -27.10
N GLU A 38 8.01 -18.67 -28.30
CA GLU A 38 8.10 -17.63 -29.34
C GLU A 38 7.41 -16.33 -28.88
N GLY A 39 6.25 -16.44 -28.22
CA GLY A 39 5.53 -15.33 -27.63
C GLY A 39 6.36 -14.60 -26.55
N LEU A 40 7.02 -15.35 -25.68
CA LEU A 40 7.90 -14.79 -24.65
C LEU A 40 9.11 -14.06 -25.26
N ARG A 41 9.75 -14.62 -26.29
CA ARG A 41 10.87 -13.95 -26.97
C ARG A 41 10.46 -12.68 -27.70
N MET A 42 9.28 -12.66 -28.32
CA MET A 42 8.73 -11.46 -28.94
C MET A 42 8.41 -10.40 -27.89
N ALA A 43 7.80 -10.82 -26.77
CA ALA A 43 7.51 -9.96 -25.64
C ALA A 43 8.80 -9.34 -25.05
N ASP A 44 9.87 -10.12 -24.86
CA ASP A 44 11.16 -9.63 -24.36
C ASP A 44 11.72 -8.51 -25.25
N ARG A 45 11.75 -8.72 -26.59
CA ARG A 45 12.25 -7.69 -27.52
C ARG A 45 11.44 -6.39 -27.45
N PHE A 46 10.11 -6.52 -27.39
CA PHE A 46 9.21 -5.39 -27.28
C PHE A 46 9.38 -4.68 -25.92
N LEU A 47 9.44 -5.42 -24.83
CA LEU A 47 9.59 -4.89 -23.48
C LEU A 47 10.95 -4.21 -23.30
N ARG A 48 12.04 -4.77 -23.81
CA ARG A 48 13.36 -4.15 -23.82
C ARG A 48 13.34 -2.79 -24.52
N TRP A 49 12.72 -2.74 -25.70
CA TRP A 49 12.54 -1.46 -26.42
C TRP A 49 11.68 -0.49 -25.61
N LEU A 50 10.59 -0.97 -24.99
CA LEU A 50 9.67 -0.16 -24.20
C LEU A 50 10.35 0.44 -22.97
N TRP A 51 11.05 -0.39 -22.19
CA TRP A 51 11.72 0.05 -20.98
C TRP A 51 12.84 1.04 -21.27
N ASN A 52 13.67 0.80 -22.26
CA ASN A 52 14.72 1.73 -22.68
C ASN A 52 14.17 3.06 -23.20
N LYS A 53 12.92 3.08 -23.64
CA LYS A 53 12.27 4.33 -24.09
C LYS A 53 11.63 5.11 -22.95
N LEU A 54 11.08 4.41 -21.95
CA LEU A 54 10.31 5.03 -20.87
C LEU A 54 11.16 5.35 -19.65
N TYR A 55 12.13 4.50 -19.33
CA TYR A 55 12.89 4.58 -18.10
C TYR A 55 14.39 4.61 -18.36
N GLN A 56 15.12 5.27 -17.47
CA GLN A 56 16.59 5.35 -17.49
C GLN A 56 17.25 4.07 -16.94
N GLY A 57 16.46 3.14 -16.43
CA GLY A 57 16.89 1.87 -15.90
C GLY A 57 15.84 1.25 -14.99
N ILE A 58 16.07 -0.01 -14.63
CA ILE A 58 15.27 -0.75 -13.66
C ILE A 58 16.25 -1.30 -12.63
N ASP A 59 16.14 -0.81 -11.40
CA ASP A 59 16.94 -1.27 -10.28
C ASP A 59 16.25 -2.50 -9.66
N VAL A 60 17.00 -3.61 -9.55
CA VAL A 60 16.47 -4.91 -9.10
C VAL A 60 17.24 -5.39 -7.88
N GLU A 61 16.53 -5.59 -6.77
CA GLU A 61 17.14 -5.99 -5.51
C GLU A 61 16.60 -7.34 -5.01
N ASN A 62 17.43 -8.05 -4.28
CA ASN A 62 17.12 -9.31 -3.60
C ASN A 62 16.64 -10.46 -4.52
N ALA A 63 16.93 -10.43 -5.84
CA ALA A 63 16.56 -11.49 -6.77
C ALA A 63 17.22 -12.84 -6.43
N ASP A 64 18.36 -12.83 -5.73
CA ASP A 64 19.06 -14.04 -5.28
C ASP A 64 18.19 -14.93 -4.37
N ARG A 65 17.32 -14.31 -3.54
CA ARG A 65 16.36 -15.05 -2.70
C ARG A 65 15.44 -15.91 -3.54
N VAL A 66 14.95 -15.36 -4.64
CA VAL A 66 14.04 -16.06 -5.55
C VAL A 66 14.76 -17.16 -6.30
N ARG A 67 16.01 -16.90 -6.78
CA ARG A 67 16.83 -17.93 -7.41
C ARG A 67 17.11 -19.11 -6.47
N LYS A 68 17.38 -18.82 -5.20
CA LYS A 68 17.59 -19.85 -4.18
C LYS A 68 16.33 -20.72 -4.01
N LEU A 69 15.15 -20.12 -3.85
CA LEU A 69 13.88 -20.86 -3.76
C LEU A 69 13.63 -21.73 -4.99
N ALA A 70 13.88 -21.21 -6.20
CA ALA A 70 13.72 -21.95 -7.44
C ALA A 70 14.66 -23.16 -7.51
N LEU A 71 15.93 -23.00 -7.09
CA LEU A 71 16.92 -24.10 -7.03
C LEU A 71 16.55 -25.14 -5.98
N GLU A 72 15.95 -24.75 -4.87
CA GLU A 72 15.45 -25.63 -3.81
C GLU A 72 14.14 -26.34 -4.20
N GLY A 73 13.60 -26.07 -5.38
CA GLY A 73 12.41 -26.72 -5.92
C GLY A 73 11.09 -26.22 -5.32
N HIS A 74 11.04 -24.99 -4.82
CA HIS A 74 9.82 -24.38 -4.34
C HIS A 74 8.89 -23.98 -5.50
N GLU A 75 7.60 -24.12 -5.29
CA GLU A 75 6.57 -23.47 -6.12
C GLU A 75 6.46 -22.00 -5.68
N ILE A 76 6.72 -21.08 -6.60
CA ILE A 76 6.83 -19.66 -6.27
C ILE A 76 5.55 -18.92 -6.64
N VAL A 77 5.01 -18.20 -5.68
CA VAL A 77 3.87 -17.29 -5.86
C VAL A 77 4.37 -15.85 -5.68
N TYR A 78 4.48 -15.12 -6.79
CA TYR A 78 4.84 -13.70 -6.74
C TYR A 78 3.61 -12.85 -6.40
N VAL A 79 3.76 -12.01 -5.39
CA VAL A 79 2.68 -11.12 -4.93
C VAL A 79 3.19 -9.68 -4.90
N PRO A 80 3.18 -8.99 -6.05
CA PRO A 80 3.60 -7.59 -6.13
C PRO A 80 2.53 -6.64 -5.59
N CYS A 81 2.98 -5.46 -5.10
CA CYS A 81 2.10 -4.31 -4.96
C CYS A 81 1.68 -3.81 -6.36
N HIS A 82 0.51 -3.16 -6.45
CA HIS A 82 -0.05 -2.77 -7.74
C HIS A 82 -0.09 -1.25 -7.91
N ARG A 83 0.85 -0.72 -8.69
CA ARG A 83 1.06 0.72 -8.92
C ARG A 83 0.63 1.17 -10.30
N SER A 84 0.88 0.34 -11.33
CA SER A 84 0.69 0.67 -12.73
C SER A 84 0.13 -0.52 -13.53
N HIS A 85 -0.46 -0.25 -14.69
CA HIS A 85 -0.84 -1.31 -15.64
C HIS A 85 0.33 -2.10 -16.19
N ILE A 86 1.53 -1.57 -16.07
CA ILE A 86 2.74 -2.22 -16.61
C ILE A 86 3.48 -3.07 -15.59
N ASP A 87 3.01 -3.15 -14.33
CA ASP A 87 3.70 -3.89 -13.25
C ASP A 87 3.96 -5.35 -13.61
N TYR A 88 2.94 -6.06 -14.13
CA TYR A 88 3.06 -7.46 -14.52
C TYR A 88 4.02 -7.67 -15.70
N LEU A 89 4.10 -6.70 -16.61
CA LEU A 89 5.06 -6.72 -17.70
C LEU A 89 6.48 -6.47 -17.19
N LEU A 90 6.62 -5.54 -16.22
CA LEU A 90 7.89 -5.23 -15.59
C LEU A 90 8.43 -6.43 -14.82
N LEU A 91 7.60 -7.05 -13.99
CA LEU A 91 8.03 -8.20 -13.19
C LEU A 91 8.40 -9.39 -14.07
N SER A 92 7.60 -9.72 -15.09
CA SER A 92 7.92 -10.78 -16.05
C SER A 92 9.24 -10.52 -16.77
N TYR A 93 9.49 -9.28 -17.19
CA TYR A 93 10.74 -8.87 -17.83
C TYR A 93 11.94 -9.02 -16.89
N VAL A 94 11.80 -8.55 -15.65
CA VAL A 94 12.85 -8.66 -14.64
C VAL A 94 13.17 -10.12 -14.35
N LEU A 95 12.17 -10.97 -14.11
CA LEU A 95 12.38 -12.40 -13.83
C LEU A 95 13.08 -13.10 -14.99
N TYR A 96 12.67 -12.84 -16.23
CA TYR A 96 13.33 -13.39 -17.42
C TYR A 96 14.81 -13.00 -17.49
N HIS A 97 15.16 -11.74 -17.22
CA HIS A 97 16.55 -11.26 -17.22
C HIS A 97 17.35 -11.68 -15.98
N GLN A 98 16.68 -12.12 -14.91
CA GLN A 98 17.31 -12.76 -13.74
C GLN A 98 17.51 -14.28 -13.92
N GLY A 99 17.22 -14.81 -15.12
CA GLY A 99 17.36 -16.25 -15.42
C GLY A 99 16.25 -17.13 -14.80
N LEU A 100 15.13 -16.50 -14.42
CA LEU A 100 13.97 -17.17 -13.85
C LEU A 100 12.87 -17.34 -14.93
N VAL A 101 12.04 -18.37 -14.77
CA VAL A 101 10.91 -18.59 -15.66
C VAL A 101 9.83 -17.54 -15.36
N PRO A 102 9.33 -16.80 -16.37
CA PRO A 102 8.21 -15.88 -16.17
C PRO A 102 6.97 -16.62 -15.63
N PRO A 103 6.25 -16.02 -14.67
CA PRO A 103 5.12 -16.68 -14.03
C PRO A 103 3.87 -16.74 -14.91
N HIS A 104 2.93 -17.60 -14.52
CA HIS A 104 1.55 -17.50 -14.96
C HIS A 104 0.85 -16.37 -14.21
N ILE A 105 0.29 -15.39 -14.93
CA ILE A 105 -0.20 -14.13 -14.39
C ILE A 105 -1.71 -14.12 -14.29
N ALA A 106 -2.26 -13.93 -13.09
CA ALA A 106 -3.70 -13.74 -12.90
C ALA A 106 -4.13 -12.36 -13.41
N ALA A 107 -4.80 -12.31 -14.56
CA ALA A 107 -5.27 -11.10 -15.20
C ALA A 107 -6.79 -10.95 -15.09
N GLY A 108 -7.31 -9.74 -14.99
CA GLY A 108 -8.74 -9.50 -15.01
C GLY A 108 -9.35 -9.84 -16.38
N ILE A 109 -10.54 -10.47 -16.40
CA ILE A 109 -11.24 -10.88 -17.63
C ILE A 109 -11.49 -9.71 -18.60
N ASN A 110 -11.50 -8.47 -18.12
CA ASN A 110 -11.61 -7.27 -18.96
C ASN A 110 -10.43 -7.07 -19.93
N LEU A 111 -9.30 -7.77 -19.71
CA LEU A 111 -8.14 -7.77 -20.61
C LEU A 111 -8.21 -8.87 -21.66
N ASN A 112 -9.19 -9.76 -21.58
CA ASN A 112 -9.39 -10.85 -22.53
C ASN A 112 -10.23 -10.41 -23.75
N PHE A 113 -9.74 -9.41 -24.50
CA PHE A 113 -10.37 -8.96 -25.75
C PHE A 113 -9.41 -9.12 -26.94
N TRP A 114 -9.98 -9.34 -28.12
CA TRP A 114 -9.18 -9.50 -29.34
C TRP A 114 -8.54 -8.19 -29.80
N PRO A 115 -7.24 -8.17 -30.23
CA PRO A 115 -6.27 -9.28 -30.27
C PRO A 115 -5.45 -9.45 -28.98
N VAL A 116 -5.63 -8.57 -28.00
CA VAL A 116 -4.79 -8.40 -26.79
C VAL A 116 -4.85 -9.65 -25.89
N GLY A 117 -6.03 -10.20 -25.68
CA GLY A 117 -6.21 -11.39 -24.83
C GLY A 117 -5.38 -12.60 -25.31
N GLY A 118 -5.33 -12.81 -26.63
CA GLY A 118 -4.51 -13.88 -27.23
C GLY A 118 -3.01 -13.66 -27.04
N MET A 119 -2.54 -12.40 -27.08
CA MET A 119 -1.14 -12.07 -26.81
C MET A 119 -0.79 -12.32 -25.34
N PHE A 120 -1.66 -11.88 -24.43
CA PHE A 120 -1.44 -12.09 -22.98
C PHE A 120 -1.44 -13.56 -22.60
N ARG A 121 -2.34 -14.39 -23.18
CA ARG A 121 -2.32 -15.84 -22.96
C ARG A 121 -0.99 -16.49 -23.36
N ARG A 122 -0.42 -16.07 -24.50
CA ARG A 122 0.89 -16.55 -24.97
C ARG A 122 2.04 -16.10 -24.08
N GLY A 123 1.87 -14.98 -23.36
CA GLY A 123 2.80 -14.48 -22.35
C GLY A 123 2.58 -15.08 -20.95
N GLY A 124 1.63 -15.99 -20.76
CA GLY A 124 1.37 -16.64 -19.48
C GLY A 124 0.16 -16.11 -18.72
N ALA A 125 -0.60 -15.14 -19.25
CA ALA A 125 -1.78 -14.66 -18.55
C ALA A 125 -2.92 -15.68 -18.56
N PHE A 126 -3.52 -15.91 -17.39
CA PHE A 126 -4.80 -16.59 -17.22
C PHE A 126 -5.83 -15.61 -16.67
N PHE A 127 -7.11 -15.78 -16.99
CA PHE A 127 -8.10 -14.77 -16.75
C PHE A 127 -9.03 -15.10 -15.58
N ILE A 128 -9.28 -14.10 -14.73
CA ILE A 128 -10.17 -14.21 -13.59
C ILE A 128 -11.34 -13.23 -13.70
N ARG A 129 -12.56 -13.69 -13.45
CA ARG A 129 -13.75 -12.83 -13.32
C ARG A 129 -13.67 -11.99 -12.07
N ARG A 130 -14.17 -10.76 -12.12
CA ARG A 130 -14.17 -9.83 -10.95
C ARG A 130 -15.00 -10.37 -9.78
N THR A 131 -16.09 -11.05 -10.07
CA THR A 131 -16.98 -11.67 -9.09
C THR A 131 -17.42 -13.03 -9.61
N PHE A 132 -17.18 -14.06 -8.84
CA PHE A 132 -17.67 -15.42 -9.09
C PHE A 132 -18.33 -16.02 -7.84
N LYS A 133 -18.65 -15.12 -6.86
CA LYS A 133 -19.36 -15.49 -5.63
C LYS A 133 -20.73 -16.04 -6.01
N GLY A 134 -21.01 -17.28 -5.59
CA GLY A 134 -22.25 -18.00 -5.96
C GLY A 134 -22.15 -18.88 -7.22
N ASN A 135 -21.09 -18.78 -8.04
CA ASN A 135 -20.85 -19.70 -9.14
C ASN A 135 -19.88 -20.80 -8.71
N ARG A 136 -20.43 -21.91 -8.18
CA ARG A 136 -19.66 -23.03 -7.65
C ARG A 136 -18.84 -23.74 -8.74
N LEU A 137 -19.39 -23.89 -9.93
CA LEU A 137 -18.69 -24.54 -11.06
C LEU A 137 -17.44 -23.74 -11.44
N TYR A 138 -17.58 -22.41 -11.63
CA TYR A 138 -16.46 -21.54 -11.95
C TYR A 138 -15.36 -21.57 -10.88
N SER A 139 -15.75 -21.40 -9.61
CA SER A 139 -14.78 -21.38 -8.51
C SER A 139 -14.05 -22.72 -8.32
N THR A 140 -14.73 -23.85 -8.59
CA THR A 140 -14.10 -25.18 -8.56
C THR A 140 -13.11 -25.35 -9.69
N ILE A 141 -13.49 -25.01 -10.94
CA ILE A 141 -12.58 -25.11 -12.10
C ILE A 141 -11.37 -24.22 -11.92
N PHE A 142 -11.56 -22.99 -11.45
CA PHE A 142 -10.46 -22.06 -11.21
C PHE A 142 -9.48 -22.57 -10.14
N ARG A 143 -10.00 -23.10 -9.03
CA ARG A 143 -9.17 -23.68 -7.97
C ARG A 143 -8.36 -24.89 -8.46
N GLU A 144 -8.99 -25.81 -9.19
CA GLU A 144 -8.31 -26.97 -9.75
C GLU A 144 -7.27 -26.56 -10.81
N TYR A 145 -7.56 -25.53 -11.61
CA TYR A 145 -6.59 -24.98 -12.56
C TYR A 145 -5.36 -24.39 -11.83
N LEU A 146 -5.57 -23.65 -10.76
CA LEU A 146 -4.47 -23.10 -9.95
C LEU A 146 -3.64 -24.22 -9.29
N ALA A 147 -4.31 -25.23 -8.73
CA ALA A 147 -3.64 -26.39 -8.16
C ALA A 147 -2.82 -27.16 -9.19
N GLU A 148 -3.33 -27.30 -10.44
CA GLU A 148 -2.61 -27.95 -11.55
C GLU A 148 -1.37 -27.14 -11.97
N LEU A 149 -1.43 -25.79 -11.96
CA LEU A 149 -0.24 -24.97 -12.21
C LEU A 149 0.87 -25.26 -11.19
N PHE A 150 0.53 -25.33 -9.90
CA PHE A 150 1.50 -25.68 -8.85
C PHE A 150 1.99 -27.12 -9.00
N HIS A 151 1.11 -28.07 -9.31
CA HIS A 151 1.51 -29.47 -9.53
C HIS A 151 2.55 -29.61 -10.65
N ARG A 152 2.41 -28.81 -11.70
CA ARG A 152 3.35 -28.79 -12.84
C ARG A 152 4.63 -27.99 -12.59
N GLY A 153 4.78 -27.37 -11.45
CA GLY A 153 5.96 -26.56 -11.12
C GLY A 153 5.97 -25.18 -11.76
N TYR A 154 4.80 -24.64 -12.09
CA TYR A 154 4.70 -23.30 -12.66
C TYR A 154 4.55 -22.25 -11.55
N SER A 155 5.40 -21.23 -11.58
CA SER A 155 5.22 -20.06 -10.75
C SER A 155 3.98 -19.26 -11.16
N VAL A 156 3.35 -18.61 -10.17
CA VAL A 156 2.12 -17.83 -10.35
C VAL A 156 2.34 -16.41 -9.85
N GLU A 157 1.74 -15.43 -10.52
CA GLU A 157 1.72 -14.04 -10.11
C GLU A 157 0.28 -13.56 -9.95
N TYR A 158 -0.01 -12.90 -8.82
CA TYR A 158 -1.28 -12.19 -8.65
C TYR A 158 -1.14 -10.99 -7.71
N PHE A 159 -1.95 -9.95 -7.96
CA PHE A 159 -1.98 -8.76 -7.14
C PHE A 159 -2.98 -8.92 -6.00
N ILE A 160 -2.47 -9.05 -4.78
CA ILE A 160 -3.31 -9.24 -3.59
C ILE A 160 -4.24 -8.05 -3.30
N GLU A 161 -3.89 -6.87 -3.76
CA GLU A 161 -4.70 -5.65 -3.66
C GLU A 161 -5.96 -5.71 -4.54
N GLY A 162 -5.98 -6.59 -5.55
CA GLY A 162 -7.10 -6.76 -6.48
C GLY A 162 -7.44 -5.53 -7.32
N GLY A 163 -6.59 -4.52 -7.31
CA GLY A 163 -6.69 -3.30 -8.10
C GLY A 163 -5.51 -2.38 -7.84
N ARG A 164 -5.28 -1.42 -8.75
CA ARG A 164 -4.17 -0.47 -8.64
C ARG A 164 -4.43 0.56 -7.55
N SER A 165 -3.40 0.85 -6.77
CA SER A 165 -3.42 1.98 -5.86
C SER A 165 -3.40 3.30 -6.65
N ARG A 166 -4.36 4.17 -6.41
CA ARG A 166 -4.43 5.51 -7.00
C ARG A 166 -3.81 6.58 -6.11
N THR A 167 -3.70 6.26 -4.83
CA THR A 167 -3.15 7.17 -3.81
C THR A 167 -1.67 6.91 -3.52
N GLY A 168 -1.11 5.83 -4.07
CA GLY A 168 0.26 5.40 -3.76
C GLY A 168 0.39 4.55 -2.48
N ARG A 169 -0.65 4.45 -1.65
CA ARG A 169 -0.69 3.58 -0.46
C ARG A 169 -1.00 2.14 -0.86
N LEU A 170 -0.55 1.18 -0.09
CA LEU A 170 -1.02 -0.19 -0.23
C LEU A 170 -2.51 -0.28 0.09
N LEU A 171 -3.26 -1.00 -0.73
CA LEU A 171 -4.67 -1.25 -0.47
C LEU A 171 -4.84 -2.47 0.45
N ALA A 172 -5.97 -2.54 1.14
CA ALA A 172 -6.29 -3.72 1.94
C ALA A 172 -6.30 -4.99 1.08
N PRO A 173 -5.70 -6.10 1.55
CA PRO A 173 -5.59 -7.32 0.79
C PRO A 173 -6.96 -7.95 0.51
N LYS A 174 -7.14 -8.46 -0.71
CA LYS A 174 -8.25 -9.31 -1.11
C LYS A 174 -7.83 -10.77 -1.06
N THR A 175 -8.32 -11.46 -0.07
CA THR A 175 -7.83 -12.76 0.34
C THR A 175 -8.24 -13.95 -0.53
N GLY A 176 -9.04 -13.73 -1.59
CA GLY A 176 -9.56 -14.80 -2.43
C GLY A 176 -8.49 -15.68 -3.09
N MET A 177 -7.48 -15.06 -3.73
CA MET A 177 -6.37 -15.80 -4.34
C MET A 177 -5.50 -16.51 -3.30
N MET A 178 -5.21 -15.84 -2.17
CA MET A 178 -4.46 -16.45 -1.06
C MET A 178 -5.21 -17.66 -0.48
N SER A 179 -6.52 -17.55 -0.31
CA SER A 179 -7.36 -18.67 0.12
C SER A 179 -7.25 -19.88 -0.83
N MET A 180 -7.27 -19.65 -2.13
CA MET A 180 -7.10 -20.73 -3.13
C MET A 180 -5.68 -21.32 -3.12
N THR A 181 -4.66 -20.47 -2.91
CA THR A 181 -3.26 -20.91 -2.77
C THR A 181 -3.08 -21.83 -1.54
N LEU A 182 -3.66 -21.46 -0.39
CA LEU A 182 -3.64 -22.31 0.81
C LEU A 182 -4.44 -23.61 0.63
N GLN A 183 -5.57 -23.57 -0.09
CA GLN A 183 -6.32 -24.79 -0.42
C GLN A 183 -5.51 -25.72 -1.32
N ALA A 184 -4.79 -25.17 -2.31
CA ALA A 184 -3.93 -25.95 -3.19
C ALA A 184 -2.78 -26.60 -2.40
N LEU A 185 -2.17 -25.89 -1.45
CA LEU A 185 -1.15 -26.46 -0.56
C LEU A 185 -1.67 -27.67 0.24
N GLN A 186 -2.92 -27.60 0.72
CA GLN A 186 -3.53 -28.70 1.48
C GLN A 186 -3.82 -29.95 0.63
N GLN A 187 -4.12 -29.74 -0.66
CA GLN A 187 -4.43 -30.83 -1.60
C GLN A 187 -3.17 -31.54 -2.13
N GLN A 188 -2.06 -30.82 -2.25
CA GLN A 188 -0.85 -31.33 -2.91
C GLN A 188 0.40 -30.92 -2.10
N GLN A 189 0.88 -31.83 -1.26
CA GLN A 189 2.04 -31.61 -0.40
C GLN A 189 3.39 -32.04 -1.03
N THR A 190 3.51 -32.09 -2.35
CA THR A 190 4.72 -32.61 -2.99
C THR A 190 5.89 -31.62 -2.99
N ARG A 191 5.60 -30.32 -3.07
CA ARG A 191 6.62 -29.27 -3.06
C ARG A 191 6.19 -28.11 -2.14
N PRO A 192 7.15 -27.44 -1.47
CA PRO A 192 6.81 -26.29 -0.64
C PRO A 192 6.37 -25.13 -1.53
N ILE A 193 5.28 -24.46 -1.16
CA ILE A 193 4.83 -23.22 -1.80
C ILE A 193 5.39 -22.04 -1.02
N SER A 194 6.13 -21.16 -1.72
CA SER A 194 6.65 -19.92 -1.15
C SER A 194 6.04 -18.70 -1.81
N VAL A 195 5.43 -17.85 -0.99
CA VAL A 195 4.91 -16.55 -1.41
C VAL A 195 6.04 -15.54 -1.33
N VAL A 196 6.32 -14.88 -2.44
CA VAL A 196 7.35 -13.83 -2.56
C VAL A 196 6.66 -12.48 -2.71
N PRO A 197 6.63 -11.66 -1.65
CA PRO A 197 6.17 -10.29 -1.73
C PRO A 197 7.11 -9.48 -2.62
N VAL A 198 6.58 -8.61 -3.49
CA VAL A 198 7.41 -7.81 -4.39
C VAL A 198 7.01 -6.33 -4.29
N TYR A 199 7.96 -5.48 -3.93
CA TYR A 199 7.79 -4.04 -4.07
C TYR A 199 8.08 -3.63 -5.51
N VAL A 200 7.13 -2.92 -6.11
CA VAL A 200 7.30 -2.27 -7.41
C VAL A 200 7.14 -0.77 -7.21
N GLY A 201 8.10 0.00 -7.68
CA GLY A 201 8.10 1.45 -7.55
C GLY A 201 8.58 2.14 -8.82
N TYR A 202 8.24 3.42 -8.95
CA TYR A 202 8.61 4.25 -10.08
C TYR A 202 8.90 5.67 -9.62
N GLU A 203 9.87 6.34 -10.24
CA GLU A 203 10.06 7.77 -10.04
C GLU A 203 8.94 8.59 -10.69
N HIS A 204 8.41 8.10 -11.81
CA HIS A 204 7.21 8.65 -12.43
C HIS A 204 6.33 7.51 -12.97
N VAL A 205 5.08 7.46 -12.51
CA VAL A 205 4.08 6.47 -12.95
C VAL A 205 3.39 6.95 -14.20
N LEU A 206 3.25 6.07 -15.18
CA LEU A 206 2.66 6.35 -16.49
C LEU A 206 1.25 6.94 -16.41
N GLU A 207 0.45 6.47 -15.45
CA GLU A 207 -0.98 6.79 -15.29
C GLU A 207 -1.26 7.90 -14.28
N VAL A 208 -0.26 8.52 -13.70
CA VAL A 208 -0.41 9.45 -12.58
C VAL A 208 -1.37 10.60 -12.89
N ASP A 209 -1.34 11.15 -14.11
CA ASP A 209 -2.28 12.19 -14.55
C ASP A 209 -3.73 11.71 -14.58
N THR A 210 -3.95 10.44 -14.95
CA THR A 210 -5.28 9.81 -14.96
C THR A 210 -5.77 9.58 -13.53
N TYR A 211 -4.88 9.13 -12.63
CA TYR A 211 -5.21 8.98 -11.20
C TYR A 211 -5.64 10.30 -10.57
N ALA A 212 -4.94 11.39 -10.86
CA ALA A 212 -5.31 12.71 -10.35
C ALA A 212 -6.68 13.17 -10.83
N LYS A 213 -7.06 12.89 -12.08
CA LYS A 213 -8.39 13.21 -12.62
C LYS A 213 -9.49 12.38 -11.96
N GLU A 214 -9.28 11.06 -11.85
CA GLU A 214 -10.22 10.15 -11.18
C GLU A 214 -10.44 10.53 -9.71
N LEU A 215 -9.37 10.89 -8.99
CA LEU A 215 -9.43 11.32 -7.59
C LEU A 215 -10.15 12.68 -7.40
N ARG A 216 -10.22 13.50 -8.46
CA ARG A 216 -11.00 14.75 -8.48
C ARG A 216 -12.48 14.54 -8.89
N GLY A 217 -12.93 13.28 -9.04
CA GLY A 217 -14.31 12.93 -9.37
C GLY A 217 -14.61 12.76 -10.85
N ALA A 218 -13.60 12.72 -11.72
CA ALA A 218 -13.83 12.38 -13.12
C ALA A 218 -14.27 10.92 -13.26
N ALA A 219 -15.21 10.64 -14.17
CA ALA A 219 -15.64 9.28 -14.47
C ALA A 219 -14.46 8.44 -14.96
N LYS A 220 -14.40 7.18 -14.54
CA LYS A 220 -13.40 6.22 -15.02
C LYS A 220 -13.45 6.13 -16.54
N GLU A 221 -12.41 6.59 -17.21
CA GLU A 221 -12.26 6.35 -18.64
C GLU A 221 -12.15 4.84 -18.89
N LYS A 222 -12.87 4.34 -19.91
CA LYS A 222 -12.71 2.95 -20.34
C LYS A 222 -11.28 2.77 -20.83
N GLU A 223 -10.57 1.91 -20.16
CA GLU A 223 -9.19 1.56 -20.47
C GLU A 223 -9.11 1.03 -21.89
N ASN A 224 -8.38 1.77 -22.75
CA ASN A 224 -8.21 1.40 -24.15
C ASN A 224 -6.71 1.30 -24.44
N ALA A 225 -6.25 0.16 -24.98
CA ALA A 225 -4.83 -0.04 -25.35
C ALA A 225 -4.26 1.09 -26.23
N GLY A 226 -5.11 1.72 -27.04
CA GLY A 226 -4.73 2.88 -27.87
C GLY A 226 -4.41 4.15 -27.07
N LEU A 227 -4.96 4.29 -25.85
CA LEU A 227 -4.62 5.40 -24.95
C LEU A 227 -3.22 5.22 -24.37
N VAL A 228 -2.89 4.01 -23.91
CA VAL A 228 -1.57 3.66 -23.39
C VAL A 228 -0.49 3.91 -24.44
N LEU A 229 -0.69 3.46 -25.67
CA LEU A 229 0.25 3.70 -26.77
C LEU A 229 0.42 5.16 -27.13
N ARG A 230 -0.63 5.98 -27.05
CA ARG A 230 -0.56 7.45 -27.26
C ARG A 230 0.20 8.13 -26.14
N VAL A 231 0.01 7.71 -24.90
CA VAL A 231 0.75 8.23 -23.74
C VAL A 231 2.22 7.86 -23.84
N ILE A 232 2.55 6.61 -24.17
CA ILE A 232 3.92 6.12 -24.38
C ILE A 232 4.67 6.93 -25.46
N LYS A 233 3.98 7.33 -26.54
CA LYS A 233 4.59 8.15 -27.62
C LYS A 233 4.90 9.59 -27.17
N LYS A 234 4.21 10.10 -26.16
CA LYS A 234 4.35 11.50 -25.69
C LYS A 234 5.27 11.65 -24.48
N LEU A 235 5.49 10.58 -23.72
CA LEU A 235 6.30 10.61 -22.52
C LEU A 235 7.76 10.23 -22.85
N ARG A 236 8.68 11.02 -22.30
CA ARG A 236 10.12 10.77 -22.31
C ARG A 236 10.59 11.01 -20.88
N ASN A 237 11.59 10.28 -20.45
CA ASN A 237 12.23 10.46 -19.14
C ASN A 237 11.27 10.34 -17.92
N LEU A 238 10.83 9.11 -17.65
CA LEU A 238 10.07 8.77 -16.45
C LEU A 238 10.97 8.41 -15.24
N GLY A 239 12.29 8.66 -15.36
CA GLY A 239 13.24 8.27 -14.32
C GLY A 239 13.48 6.77 -14.27
N LYS A 240 13.65 6.22 -13.08
CA LYS A 240 13.92 4.79 -12.86
C LYS A 240 12.68 4.02 -12.41
N GLY A 241 12.67 2.71 -12.73
CA GLY A 241 11.78 1.72 -12.13
C GLY A 241 12.51 0.90 -11.06
N TYR A 242 11.79 0.37 -10.08
CA TYR A 242 12.34 -0.38 -8.96
C TYR A 242 11.56 -1.66 -8.76
N VAL A 243 12.26 -2.78 -8.63
CA VAL A 243 11.70 -4.09 -8.27
C VAL A 243 12.54 -4.67 -7.14
N ASN A 244 11.94 -4.79 -5.97
CA ASN A 244 12.63 -5.37 -4.81
C ASN A 244 11.85 -6.58 -4.29
N PHE A 245 12.50 -7.73 -4.22
CA PHE A 245 11.91 -8.97 -3.73
C PHE A 245 12.03 -9.02 -2.19
N GLY A 246 10.89 -8.92 -1.51
CA GLY A 246 10.81 -8.97 -0.06
C GLY A 246 11.04 -10.36 0.51
N GLU A 247 11.03 -10.45 1.84
CA GLU A 247 11.24 -11.70 2.58
C GLU A 247 10.17 -12.73 2.21
N PRO A 248 10.55 -13.90 1.65
CA PRO A 248 9.61 -14.94 1.26
C PRO A 248 8.91 -15.58 2.46
N ILE A 249 7.67 -16.01 2.24
CA ILE A 249 6.87 -16.75 3.22
C ILE A 249 6.66 -18.17 2.69
N THR A 250 7.42 -19.13 3.22
CA THR A 250 7.16 -20.55 2.95
C THR A 250 5.93 -20.98 3.73
N LEU A 251 4.82 -21.21 3.02
CA LEU A 251 3.50 -21.37 3.62
C LEU A 251 3.43 -22.51 4.63
N SER A 252 4.05 -23.67 4.34
CA SER A 252 4.08 -24.80 5.27
C SER A 252 4.79 -24.47 6.58
N ASN A 253 5.91 -23.73 6.54
CA ASN A 253 6.63 -23.31 7.72
C ASN A 253 5.83 -22.30 8.54
N TYR A 254 5.24 -21.32 7.87
CA TYR A 254 4.38 -20.32 8.51
C TYR A 254 3.18 -20.95 9.21
N LEU A 255 2.50 -21.89 8.54
CA LEU A 255 1.36 -22.59 9.10
C LEU A 255 1.75 -23.53 10.24
N ASN A 256 2.89 -24.24 10.15
CA ASN A 256 3.41 -25.07 11.25
C ASN A 256 3.65 -24.25 12.52
N GLN A 257 4.10 -23.00 12.36
CA GLN A 257 4.42 -22.12 13.49
C GLN A 257 3.17 -21.47 14.12
N HIS A 258 2.20 -21.04 13.30
CA HIS A 258 1.10 -20.19 13.75
C HIS A 258 -0.26 -20.89 13.77
N PHE A 259 -0.43 -21.98 13.00
CA PHE A 259 -1.68 -22.71 12.81
C PHE A 259 -1.42 -24.22 12.71
N PRO A 260 -0.87 -24.88 13.77
CA PRO A 260 -0.40 -26.27 13.70
C PRO A 260 -1.48 -27.29 13.29
N GLU A 261 -2.76 -26.93 13.47
CA GLU A 261 -3.92 -27.71 13.06
C GLU A 261 -4.13 -27.79 11.53
N TRP A 262 -3.35 -27.05 10.71
CA TRP A 262 -3.54 -27.00 9.27
C TRP A 262 -3.37 -28.34 8.54
N LYS A 263 -2.71 -29.32 9.16
CA LYS A 263 -2.50 -30.68 8.61
C LYS A 263 -3.69 -31.59 8.82
N ALA A 264 -4.64 -31.20 9.68
CA ALA A 264 -5.85 -31.97 9.89
C ALA A 264 -6.73 -31.94 8.63
N PRO A 265 -7.47 -33.01 8.31
CA PRO A 265 -8.40 -33.02 7.19
C PRO A 265 -9.37 -31.85 7.29
N LEU A 266 -9.61 -31.16 6.18
CA LEU A 266 -10.58 -30.06 6.12
C LEU A 266 -12.00 -30.64 6.23
N GLU A 267 -12.55 -30.64 7.43
CA GLU A 267 -13.98 -30.65 7.65
C GLU A 267 -14.48 -29.21 7.44
N ASP A 268 -15.56 -29.03 6.69
CA ASP A 268 -16.19 -27.75 6.31
C ASP A 268 -15.57 -26.47 6.92
N ARG A 269 -14.63 -25.85 6.22
CA ARG A 269 -13.96 -24.56 6.49
C ARG A 269 -13.75 -24.26 7.97
N PRO A 270 -12.75 -24.86 8.63
CA PRO A 270 -12.50 -24.63 10.03
C PRO A 270 -12.17 -23.15 10.30
N GLN A 271 -12.50 -22.66 11.49
CA GLN A 271 -12.30 -21.24 11.84
C GLN A 271 -10.85 -20.77 11.68
N TRP A 272 -9.86 -21.67 11.88
CA TRP A 272 -8.45 -21.36 11.70
C TRP A 272 -8.11 -20.99 10.26
N PHE A 273 -8.78 -21.56 9.25
CA PHE A 273 -8.43 -21.37 7.85
C PHE A 273 -8.55 -19.89 7.42
N ASN A 274 -9.66 -19.24 7.73
CA ASN A 274 -9.84 -17.82 7.40
C ASN A 274 -8.83 -16.95 8.14
N LYS A 275 -8.57 -17.26 9.43
CA LYS A 275 -7.54 -16.55 10.22
C LYS A 275 -6.14 -16.71 9.61
N ALA A 276 -5.80 -17.91 9.14
CA ALA A 276 -4.53 -18.17 8.47
C ALA A 276 -4.40 -17.39 7.14
N VAL A 277 -5.47 -17.39 6.34
CA VAL A 277 -5.52 -16.62 5.09
C VAL A 277 -5.31 -15.13 5.35
N ASP A 278 -6.00 -14.57 6.34
CA ASP A 278 -5.88 -13.16 6.71
C ASP A 278 -4.48 -12.84 7.26
N ALA A 279 -3.93 -13.70 8.11
CA ALA A 279 -2.61 -13.53 8.71
C ALA A 279 -1.49 -13.57 7.64
N VAL A 280 -1.51 -14.56 6.75
CA VAL A 280 -0.54 -14.64 5.64
C VAL A 280 -0.69 -13.44 4.70
N SER A 281 -1.92 -13.04 4.37
CA SER A 281 -2.18 -11.88 3.51
C SER A 281 -1.65 -10.60 4.14
N HIS A 282 -1.86 -10.41 5.44
CA HIS A 282 -1.32 -9.27 6.18
C HIS A 282 0.23 -9.29 6.19
N GLN A 283 0.84 -10.45 6.45
CA GLN A 283 2.29 -10.59 6.46
C GLN A 283 2.91 -10.27 5.08
N VAL A 284 2.23 -10.64 3.99
CA VAL A 284 2.65 -10.25 2.62
C VAL A 284 2.69 -8.73 2.49
N MET A 285 1.66 -8.00 2.97
CA MET A 285 1.62 -6.53 2.90
C MET A 285 2.75 -5.90 3.73
N VAL A 286 3.01 -6.43 4.92
CA VAL A 286 4.13 -6.01 5.77
C VAL A 286 5.47 -6.23 5.05
N ASN A 287 5.66 -7.39 4.41
CA ASN A 287 6.92 -7.71 3.72
C ASN A 287 7.11 -6.90 2.43
N ILE A 288 6.02 -6.49 1.75
CA ILE A 288 6.09 -5.51 0.65
C ILE A 288 6.64 -4.17 1.17
N ASN A 289 6.13 -3.68 2.30
CA ASN A 289 6.60 -2.44 2.92
C ASN A 289 8.07 -2.54 3.39
N LYS A 290 8.48 -3.68 3.94
CA LYS A 290 9.88 -3.93 4.33
C LYS A 290 10.83 -3.88 3.14
N ALA A 291 10.36 -4.15 1.94
CA ALA A 291 11.13 -4.12 0.70
C ALA A 291 10.98 -2.79 -0.08
N ALA A 292 10.54 -1.73 0.56
CA ALA A 292 10.37 -0.44 -0.13
C ALA A 292 11.68 0.08 -0.73
N ALA A 293 11.60 0.62 -1.95
CA ALA A 293 12.71 1.32 -2.58
C ALA A 293 12.42 2.83 -2.55
N VAL A 294 13.21 3.55 -1.77
CA VAL A 294 13.15 5.00 -1.66
C VAL A 294 13.90 5.62 -2.84
N ASN A 295 13.32 6.65 -3.44
CA ASN A 295 13.95 7.35 -4.55
C ASN A 295 13.87 8.89 -4.37
N ALA A 296 14.55 9.62 -5.23
CA ALA A 296 14.63 11.07 -5.18
C ALA A 296 13.26 11.76 -5.24
N MET A 297 12.34 11.23 -6.07
CA MET A 297 10.97 11.75 -6.19
C MET A 297 10.18 11.60 -4.87
N ASN A 298 10.30 10.43 -4.21
CA ASN A 298 9.64 10.18 -2.94
C ASN A 298 10.09 11.17 -1.86
N LEU A 299 11.41 11.37 -1.72
CA LEU A 299 11.98 12.27 -0.69
C LEU A 299 11.66 13.72 -0.97
N THR A 300 11.82 14.18 -2.22
CA THR A 300 11.51 15.55 -2.62
C THR A 300 10.02 15.85 -2.43
N GLY A 301 9.15 14.93 -2.83
CA GLY A 301 7.71 15.05 -2.63
C GLY A 301 7.35 15.11 -1.14
N THR A 302 7.96 14.28 -0.33
CA THR A 302 7.74 14.29 1.14
C THR A 302 8.15 15.63 1.74
N ALA A 303 9.32 16.17 1.39
CA ALA A 303 9.81 17.44 1.92
C ALA A 303 8.93 18.63 1.51
N LEU A 304 8.56 18.73 0.23
CA LEU A 304 7.71 19.83 -0.26
C LEU A 304 6.29 19.78 0.32
N LEU A 305 5.69 18.59 0.43
CA LEU A 305 4.36 18.41 1.02
C LEU A 305 4.34 18.65 2.54
N SER A 306 5.49 18.52 3.20
CA SER A 306 5.63 18.82 4.64
C SER A 306 5.57 20.32 4.92
N SER A 307 5.95 21.17 3.98
CA SER A 307 5.80 22.63 4.08
C SER A 307 4.34 23.06 3.84
N ARG A 308 3.84 23.99 4.65
CA ARG A 308 2.46 24.52 4.52
C ARG A 308 2.19 25.13 3.15
N GLN A 309 3.17 25.85 2.59
CA GLN A 309 3.06 26.50 1.29
C GLN A 309 3.52 25.60 0.14
N ARG A 310 3.97 24.38 0.45
CA ARG A 310 4.58 23.46 -0.53
C ARG A 310 5.75 24.10 -1.27
N ALA A 311 6.48 24.95 -0.57
CA ALA A 311 7.63 25.69 -1.06
C ALA A 311 8.70 25.73 0.03
N LEU A 312 9.94 25.58 -0.37
CA LEU A 312 11.14 25.71 0.47
C LEU A 312 12.21 26.43 -0.33
N SER A 313 13.12 27.16 0.35
CA SER A 313 14.35 27.57 -0.35
C SER A 313 15.12 26.31 -0.77
N ARG A 314 15.92 26.42 -1.83
CA ARG A 314 16.75 25.30 -2.29
C ARG A 314 17.61 24.73 -1.16
N GLU A 315 18.21 25.61 -0.35
CA GLU A 315 19.04 25.23 0.79
C GLU A 315 18.26 24.42 1.82
N GLN A 316 17.07 24.92 2.22
CA GLN A 316 16.19 24.23 3.17
C GLN A 316 15.73 22.86 2.67
N LEU A 317 15.43 22.76 1.37
CA LEU A 317 15.05 21.49 0.75
C LEU A 317 16.23 20.52 0.77
N LEU A 318 17.43 20.95 0.43
CA LEU A 318 18.63 20.10 0.46
C LEU A 318 18.96 19.63 1.87
N GLU A 319 18.88 20.51 2.88
CA GLU A 319 19.04 20.15 4.29
C GLU A 319 18.02 19.09 4.73
N GLN A 320 16.76 19.23 4.33
CA GLN A 320 15.72 18.27 4.66
C GLN A 320 15.91 16.93 3.94
N LEU A 321 16.33 16.93 2.67
CA LEU A 321 16.66 15.71 1.94
C LEU A 321 17.84 14.98 2.60
N ALA A 322 18.89 15.71 3.00
CA ALA A 322 20.02 15.15 3.74
C ALA A 322 19.58 14.54 5.07
N SER A 323 18.70 15.24 5.81
CA SER A 323 18.15 14.75 7.08
C SER A 323 17.37 13.45 6.91
N TYR A 324 16.51 13.35 5.90
CA TYR A 324 15.76 12.13 5.59
C TYR A 324 16.68 10.97 5.20
N GLN A 325 17.64 11.23 4.32
CA GLN A 325 18.59 10.23 3.86
C GLN A 325 19.44 9.69 5.01
N GLN A 326 20.00 10.58 5.83
CA GLN A 326 20.79 10.21 7.02
C GLN A 326 19.95 9.41 8.02
N PHE A 327 18.71 9.81 8.25
CA PHE A 327 17.80 9.08 9.14
C PHE A 327 17.58 7.65 8.64
N LEU A 328 17.23 7.48 7.37
CA LEU A 328 16.98 6.14 6.80
C LEU A 328 18.22 5.25 6.84
N GLN A 329 19.42 5.83 6.66
CA GLN A 329 20.68 5.09 6.74
C GLN A 329 21.04 4.65 8.17
N ASN A 330 20.82 5.53 9.16
CA ASN A 330 21.20 5.29 10.56
C ASN A 330 20.12 4.51 11.34
N VAL A 331 18.86 4.64 10.94
CA VAL A 331 17.70 4.01 11.55
C VAL A 331 16.85 3.35 10.46
N PRO A 332 17.40 2.31 9.76
CA PRO A 332 16.69 1.66 8.66
C PRO A 332 15.42 0.99 9.16
N TYR A 333 14.32 1.12 8.39
CA TYR A 333 13.04 0.49 8.72
C TYR A 333 13.15 -1.03 8.69
N SER A 334 13.88 -1.57 7.73
CA SER A 334 14.28 -2.97 7.61
C SER A 334 15.55 -3.05 6.76
N ASP A 335 16.22 -4.19 6.80
CA ASP A 335 17.45 -4.46 6.02
C ASP A 335 17.20 -4.48 4.50
N ASP A 336 15.94 -4.66 4.08
CA ASP A 336 15.56 -4.76 2.68
C ASP A 336 15.18 -3.42 2.05
N VAL A 337 15.07 -2.34 2.84
CA VAL A 337 14.76 -1.01 2.29
C VAL A 337 15.93 -0.49 1.48
N VAL A 338 15.67 -0.17 0.22
CA VAL A 338 16.64 0.48 -0.65
C VAL A 338 16.63 1.98 -0.39
N ILE A 339 17.80 2.55 -0.12
CA ILE A 339 17.98 3.96 0.21
C ILE A 339 18.91 4.58 -0.86
N PRO A 340 18.55 5.74 -1.45
CA PRO A 340 19.42 6.40 -2.43
C PRO A 340 20.74 6.82 -1.76
N THR A 341 21.83 6.69 -2.50
CA THR A 341 23.18 7.04 -2.04
C THR A 341 23.72 8.33 -2.63
N GLU A 342 23.01 8.88 -3.61
CA GLU A 342 23.34 10.15 -4.27
C GLU A 342 23.22 11.32 -3.29
N LYS A 343 24.01 12.35 -3.50
CA LYS A 343 23.93 13.60 -2.73
C LYS A 343 22.59 14.30 -2.96
N PRO A 344 22.07 15.04 -1.96
CA PRO A 344 20.80 15.77 -2.07
C PRO A 344 20.70 16.68 -3.31
N GLU A 345 21.80 17.33 -3.70
CA GLU A 345 21.84 18.20 -4.90
C GLU A 345 21.58 17.39 -6.17
N ILE A 346 22.23 16.23 -6.31
CA ILE A 346 22.07 15.35 -7.47
C ILE A 346 20.64 14.79 -7.51
N MET A 347 20.10 14.39 -6.37
CA MET A 347 18.71 13.93 -6.27
C MET A 347 17.72 15.01 -6.70
N LEU A 348 17.88 16.25 -6.22
CA LEU A 348 16.99 17.35 -6.57
C LEU A 348 17.10 17.69 -8.06
N ASP A 349 18.32 17.82 -8.61
CA ASP A 349 18.53 18.13 -10.02
C ASP A 349 17.97 17.02 -10.93
N HIS A 350 18.09 15.75 -10.50
CA HIS A 350 17.46 14.63 -11.20
C HIS A 350 15.93 14.78 -11.23
N VAL A 351 15.29 15.04 -10.09
CA VAL A 351 13.83 15.23 -10.02
C VAL A 351 13.37 16.41 -10.90
N LEU A 352 14.12 17.52 -10.90
CA LEU A 352 13.81 18.68 -11.74
C LEU A 352 13.98 18.41 -13.25
N SER A 353 14.77 17.39 -13.61
CA SER A 353 14.95 16.96 -15.00
C SER A 353 13.84 16.04 -15.53
N LEU A 354 12.99 15.50 -14.64
CA LEU A 354 11.91 14.61 -15.03
C LEU A 354 10.73 15.36 -15.66
N ASP A 355 10.07 14.72 -16.62
CA ASP A 355 8.93 15.30 -17.31
C ASP A 355 7.70 15.43 -16.40
N ARG A 356 7.01 16.59 -16.45
CA ARG A 356 5.69 16.83 -15.84
C ARG A 356 5.58 16.59 -14.34
N VAL A 357 6.63 16.82 -13.60
CA VAL A 357 6.64 16.67 -12.14
C VAL A 357 5.84 17.78 -11.44
N GLY A 358 5.75 18.96 -12.07
CA GLY A 358 5.04 20.13 -11.55
C GLY A 358 5.75 20.79 -10.37
N ILE A 359 7.07 20.65 -10.32
CA ILE A 359 7.94 21.41 -9.42
C ILE A 359 8.50 22.58 -10.18
N LEU A 360 8.41 23.78 -9.63
CA LEU A 360 8.91 25.02 -10.19
C LEU A 360 10.06 25.53 -9.35
N VAL A 361 11.05 26.12 -10.03
CA VAL A 361 12.15 26.84 -9.39
C VAL A 361 12.00 28.31 -9.74
N GLU A 362 11.83 29.15 -8.74
CA GLU A 362 11.77 30.62 -8.87
C GLU A 362 13.01 31.22 -8.24
N LYS A 363 13.59 32.19 -8.89
CA LYS A 363 14.80 32.88 -8.43
C LYS A 363 14.47 34.34 -8.11
N ASP A 364 14.83 34.76 -6.90
CA ASP A 364 14.74 36.15 -6.46
C ASP A 364 16.10 36.68 -5.98
N ASN A 365 16.10 37.85 -5.34
CA ASN A 365 17.33 38.46 -4.80
C ASN A 365 17.90 37.72 -3.56
N PHE A 366 17.15 36.79 -2.98
CA PHE A 366 17.52 36.03 -1.79
C PHE A 366 17.92 34.59 -2.09
N GLY A 367 17.75 34.12 -3.35
CA GLY A 367 18.10 32.76 -3.74
C GLY A 367 17.06 32.07 -4.59
N GLU A 368 17.09 30.75 -4.60
CA GLU A 368 16.15 29.90 -5.33
C GLU A 368 15.07 29.34 -4.38
N ILE A 369 13.82 29.45 -4.80
CA ILE A 369 12.66 28.85 -4.13
C ILE A 369 12.19 27.68 -5.01
N VAL A 370 12.14 26.50 -4.42
CA VAL A 370 11.58 25.29 -5.03
C VAL A 370 10.15 25.12 -4.50
N ARG A 371 9.18 25.15 -5.40
CA ARG A 371 7.77 25.01 -5.00
C ARG A 371 7.01 24.00 -5.86
N LEU A 372 6.00 23.42 -5.27
CA LEU A 372 5.11 22.49 -5.93
C LEU A 372 3.86 23.23 -6.43
N GLU A 373 3.52 23.04 -7.70
CA GLU A 373 2.26 23.56 -8.25
C GLU A 373 1.07 22.95 -7.52
N ARG A 374 0.05 23.77 -7.27
CA ARG A 374 -1.18 23.30 -6.59
C ARG A 374 -1.87 22.15 -7.34
N SER A 375 -1.84 22.18 -8.66
CA SER A 375 -2.37 21.13 -9.53
C SER A 375 -1.63 19.79 -9.37
N SER A 376 -0.33 19.84 -9.07
CA SER A 376 0.55 18.68 -8.96
C SER A 376 0.67 18.14 -7.53
N ALA A 377 0.13 18.86 -6.53
CA ALA A 377 0.19 18.43 -5.13
C ALA A 377 -0.48 17.06 -4.91
N VAL A 378 -1.61 16.80 -5.57
CA VAL A 378 -2.30 15.50 -5.52
C VAL A 378 -1.42 14.39 -6.10
N LEU A 379 -0.69 14.67 -7.18
CA LEU A 379 0.24 13.71 -7.79
C LEU A 379 1.41 13.43 -6.87
N MET A 380 1.93 14.46 -6.20
CA MET A 380 3.07 14.33 -5.31
C MET A 380 2.72 13.53 -4.05
N THR A 381 1.46 13.58 -3.57
CA THR A 381 1.02 12.73 -2.46
C THR A 381 1.13 11.24 -2.80
N TYR A 382 0.96 10.88 -4.06
CA TYR A 382 1.15 9.51 -4.52
C TYR A 382 2.58 9.02 -4.24
N TYR A 383 3.59 9.79 -4.57
CA TYR A 383 5.00 9.42 -4.36
C TYR A 383 5.38 9.43 -2.87
N ARG A 384 4.91 10.42 -2.10
CA ARG A 384 5.06 10.43 -0.63
C ARG A 384 4.47 9.16 -0.02
N ASN A 385 3.29 8.77 -0.45
CA ASN A 385 2.56 7.64 0.12
C ASN A 385 3.22 6.29 -0.15
N ASN A 386 4.05 6.17 -1.20
CA ASN A 386 4.83 4.96 -1.45
C ASN A 386 5.78 4.63 -0.29
N ILE A 387 6.25 5.65 0.45
CA ILE A 387 7.23 5.51 1.53
C ILE A 387 6.71 6.05 2.88
N GLN A 388 5.45 6.42 3.00
CA GLN A 388 4.89 7.02 4.22
C GLN A 388 5.08 6.15 5.45
N HIS A 389 5.03 4.83 5.31
CA HIS A 389 5.24 3.87 6.38
C HIS A 389 6.64 3.96 7.01
N LEU A 390 7.65 4.42 6.26
CA LEU A 390 9.01 4.63 6.78
C LEU A 390 9.11 5.87 7.69
N PHE A 391 8.25 6.86 7.46
CA PHE A 391 8.31 8.17 8.09
C PHE A 391 7.25 8.40 9.17
N VAL A 392 6.19 7.58 9.22
CA VAL A 392 5.05 7.85 10.11
C VAL A 392 5.42 7.83 11.59
N LEU A 393 6.26 6.90 12.03
CA LEU A 393 6.67 6.80 13.43
C LEU A 393 7.64 7.92 13.84
N PRO A 394 8.73 8.23 13.10
CA PRO A 394 9.54 9.42 13.40
C PRO A 394 8.73 10.72 13.31
N SER A 395 7.76 10.82 12.41
CA SER A 395 6.87 11.98 12.35
C SER A 395 5.97 12.11 13.58
N LEU A 396 5.50 11.00 14.13
CA LEU A 396 4.71 10.99 15.37
C LEU A 396 5.57 11.44 16.54
N VAL A 397 6.78 10.92 16.70
CA VAL A 397 7.73 11.37 17.74
C VAL A 397 8.03 12.87 17.60
N ALA A 398 8.31 13.33 16.38
CA ALA A 398 8.55 14.75 16.09
C ALA A 398 7.33 15.62 16.45
N SER A 399 6.11 15.16 16.15
CA SER A 399 4.86 15.86 16.45
C SER A 399 4.63 16.02 17.96
N ILE A 400 4.89 14.95 18.73
CA ILE A 400 4.77 14.98 20.19
C ILE A 400 5.77 15.97 20.79
N VAL A 401 7.06 15.87 20.42
CA VAL A 401 8.09 16.78 20.95
C VAL A 401 7.82 18.23 20.56
N LEU A 402 7.36 18.46 19.32
CA LEU A 402 7.04 19.81 18.83
C LEU A 402 5.90 20.47 19.62
N HIS A 403 4.88 19.68 20.01
CA HIS A 403 3.74 20.20 20.76
C HIS A 403 4.09 20.60 22.19
N TYR A 404 4.82 19.75 22.90
CA TYR A 404 5.12 19.97 24.32
C TYR A 404 6.32 20.89 24.57
N GLU A 405 7.13 21.17 23.54
CA GLU A 405 8.40 21.92 23.60
C GLU A 405 9.46 21.32 24.55
N ALA A 406 9.01 20.82 25.70
CA ALA A 406 9.79 20.05 26.68
C ALA A 406 8.94 18.91 27.25
N ILE A 407 9.37 17.66 27.09
CA ILE A 407 8.59 16.47 27.47
C ILE A 407 9.50 15.38 28.01
N GLN A 408 9.02 14.61 28.98
CA GLN A 408 9.70 13.40 29.44
C GLN A 408 9.65 12.32 28.36
N LYS A 409 10.76 11.65 28.15
CA LYS A 409 10.89 10.56 27.18
C LYS A 409 9.86 9.44 27.39
N THR A 410 9.54 9.12 28.64
CA THR A 410 8.51 8.14 29.00
C THR A 410 7.13 8.54 28.48
N LEU A 411 6.76 9.82 28.56
CA LEU A 411 5.48 10.31 28.04
C LEU A 411 5.41 10.31 26.52
N VAL A 412 6.56 10.47 25.83
CA VAL A 412 6.62 10.28 24.38
C VAL A 412 6.29 8.84 24.02
N LEU A 413 6.92 7.87 24.71
CA LEU A 413 6.67 6.44 24.47
C LEU A 413 5.22 6.08 24.77
N ASP A 414 4.65 6.53 25.88
CA ASP A 414 3.25 6.26 26.25
C ASP A 414 2.28 6.79 25.17
N SER A 415 2.52 8.01 24.68
CA SER A 415 1.71 8.60 23.60
C SER A 415 1.84 7.82 22.30
N VAL A 416 3.04 7.36 21.96
CA VAL A 416 3.29 6.51 20.78
C VAL A 416 2.55 5.19 20.90
N LEU A 417 2.66 4.49 22.04
CA LEU A 417 2.03 3.18 22.26
C LEU A 417 0.50 3.24 22.12
N LYS A 418 -0.13 4.37 22.46
CA LYS A 418 -1.58 4.57 22.30
C LYS A 418 -2.01 4.83 20.86
N ILE A 419 -1.18 5.45 20.03
CA ILE A 419 -1.52 5.79 18.63
C ILE A 419 -1.02 4.72 17.65
N TYR A 420 0.13 4.10 17.93
CA TYR A 420 0.82 3.20 17.02
C TYR A 420 -0.03 2.00 16.52
N PRO A 421 -0.89 1.36 17.33
CA PRO A 421 -1.73 0.25 16.85
C PRO A 421 -2.61 0.63 15.65
N PHE A 422 -3.12 1.85 15.61
CA PHE A 422 -3.92 2.37 14.51
C PHE A 422 -3.07 2.62 13.26
N LEU A 423 -1.89 3.23 13.43
CA LEU A 423 -0.94 3.43 12.35
C LEU A 423 -0.48 2.11 11.74
N ARG A 424 -0.21 1.11 12.59
CA ARG A 424 0.18 -0.23 12.18
C ARG A 424 -0.88 -0.90 11.32
N SER A 425 -2.13 -0.85 11.74
CA SER A 425 -3.26 -1.40 11.01
C SER A 425 -3.47 -0.70 9.66
N GLU A 426 -3.38 0.63 9.63
CA GLU A 426 -3.62 1.43 8.43
C GLU A 426 -2.49 1.31 7.39
N LEU A 427 -1.24 1.19 7.83
CA LEU A 427 -0.04 1.27 7.00
C LEU A 427 0.74 -0.04 6.91
N PHE A 428 0.25 -1.13 7.45
CA PHE A 428 0.93 -2.44 7.47
C PHE A 428 2.35 -2.35 8.03
N LEU A 429 2.50 -1.73 9.23
CA LEU A 429 3.79 -1.61 9.90
C LEU A 429 4.18 -2.95 10.56
N HIS A 430 5.50 -3.20 10.68
CA HIS A 430 6.00 -4.52 11.09
C HIS A 430 6.33 -4.65 12.59
N PHE A 431 6.49 -3.55 13.35
CA PHE A 431 6.75 -3.64 14.77
C PHE A 431 5.46 -4.06 15.52
N ASN A 432 5.48 -5.22 16.15
CA ASN A 432 4.28 -5.80 16.77
C ASN A 432 4.31 -5.73 18.30
N GLU A 433 5.51 -5.78 18.89
CA GLU A 433 5.71 -5.84 20.34
C GLU A 433 6.06 -4.47 20.89
N GLU A 434 5.58 -4.15 22.10
CA GLU A 434 5.87 -2.89 22.78
C GLU A 434 7.39 -2.66 22.94
N ALA A 435 8.15 -3.72 23.23
CA ALA A 435 9.60 -3.65 23.33
C ALA A 435 10.26 -3.20 22.02
N GLN A 436 9.80 -3.71 20.88
CA GLN A 436 10.30 -3.32 19.56
C GLN A 436 9.95 -1.86 19.25
N ILE A 437 8.74 -1.43 19.61
CA ILE A 437 8.30 -0.04 19.43
C ILE A 437 9.13 0.90 20.32
N ALA A 438 9.36 0.52 21.59
CA ALA A 438 10.16 1.29 22.52
C ALA A 438 11.61 1.44 22.05
N GLU A 439 12.23 0.36 21.60
CA GLU A 439 13.57 0.38 21.01
C GLU A 439 13.61 1.30 19.77
N ARG A 440 12.59 1.22 18.91
CA ARG A 440 12.52 2.05 17.72
C ARG A 440 12.37 3.54 18.05
N VAL A 441 11.53 3.88 19.02
CA VAL A 441 11.37 5.26 19.53
C VAL A 441 12.69 5.78 20.07
N GLU A 442 13.44 4.96 20.81
CA GLU A 442 14.77 5.32 21.31
C GLU A 442 15.75 5.63 20.18
N GLN A 443 15.82 4.76 19.15
CA GLN A 443 16.67 4.98 17.98
C GLN A 443 16.32 6.28 17.25
N ILE A 444 15.02 6.58 17.12
CA ILE A 444 14.52 7.83 16.50
C ILE A 444 15.00 9.05 17.32
N ILE A 445 14.83 9.01 18.64
CA ILE A 445 15.24 10.10 19.53
C ILE A 445 16.75 10.34 19.42
N GLN A 446 17.55 9.28 19.45
CA GLN A 446 19.01 9.35 19.31
C GLN A 446 19.42 9.95 17.96
N GLU A 447 18.75 9.58 16.88
CA GLU A 447 19.05 10.13 15.56
C GLU A 447 18.66 11.61 15.45
N PHE A 448 17.49 11.99 15.96
CA PHE A 448 17.08 13.40 16.01
C PHE A 448 18.02 14.25 16.86
N GLN A 449 18.58 13.68 17.92
CA GLN A 449 19.62 14.34 18.73
C GLN A 449 20.94 14.47 17.93
N ARG A 450 21.37 13.41 17.23
CA ARG A 450 22.56 13.41 16.38
C ARG A 450 22.49 14.47 15.28
N GLN A 451 21.31 14.66 14.71
CA GLN A 451 21.02 15.70 13.71
C GLN A 451 20.78 17.09 14.33
N ASN A 452 20.93 17.24 15.62
CA ASN A 452 20.63 18.48 16.36
C ASN A 452 19.19 19.02 16.17
N ILE A 453 18.23 18.15 15.88
CA ILE A 453 16.81 18.50 15.74
C ILE A 453 16.19 18.72 17.13
N ILE A 454 16.54 17.85 18.09
CA ILE A 454 16.13 17.91 19.49
C ILE A 454 17.36 17.86 20.40
N LYS A 455 17.18 18.31 21.64
CA LYS A 455 18.14 18.14 22.74
C LYS A 455 17.58 17.13 23.73
N HIS A 456 18.46 16.29 24.24
CA HIS A 456 18.13 15.31 25.26
C HIS A 456 19.04 15.55 26.47
N SER A 457 18.46 15.75 27.63
CA SER A 457 19.17 15.88 28.88
C SER A 457 18.46 15.06 29.95
N GLU A 458 19.17 14.07 30.51
CA GLU A 458 18.63 13.09 31.46
C GLU A 458 17.41 12.34 30.85
N ASN A 459 16.19 12.65 31.31
CA ASN A 459 14.95 12.10 30.82
C ASN A 459 14.07 13.09 30.04
N MET A 460 14.59 14.32 29.79
CA MET A 460 13.86 15.38 29.12
C MET A 460 14.29 15.57 27.67
N LEU A 461 13.33 15.61 26.77
CA LEU A 461 13.49 16.00 25.37
C LEU A 461 13.01 17.43 25.20
N THR A 462 13.82 18.25 24.54
CA THR A 462 13.49 19.64 24.27
C THR A 462 13.77 20.01 22.82
N ILE A 463 13.06 21.02 22.31
CA ILE A 463 13.29 21.51 20.96
C ILE A 463 14.66 22.18 20.86
N ASN A 464 15.41 21.90 19.84
CA ASN A 464 16.54 22.72 19.45
C ASN A 464 16.06 23.90 18.59
N LYS A 465 15.83 25.06 19.21
CA LYS A 465 15.22 26.25 18.59
C LYS A 465 15.83 26.66 17.24
N PRO A 466 17.15 26.66 17.02
CA PRO A 466 17.73 26.91 15.70
C PRO A 466 17.23 25.99 14.59
N ASN A 467 16.93 24.73 14.92
CA ASN A 467 16.51 23.70 13.96
C ASN A 467 15.01 23.36 14.05
N ILE A 468 14.20 24.22 14.67
CA ILE A 468 12.76 23.99 14.84
C ILE A 468 12.03 23.73 13.53
N ARG A 469 12.46 24.35 12.43
CA ARG A 469 11.88 24.13 11.10
C ARG A 469 12.02 22.69 10.66
N MET A 470 13.18 22.09 10.87
CA MET A 470 13.41 20.68 10.51
C MET A 470 12.48 19.76 11.30
N LEU A 471 12.30 20.02 12.62
CA LEU A 471 11.34 19.30 13.44
C LEU A 471 9.88 19.47 12.94
N GLN A 472 9.51 20.69 12.50
CA GLN A 472 8.20 20.95 11.91
C GLN A 472 7.97 20.19 10.60
N LEU A 473 8.98 20.09 9.74
CA LEU A 473 8.91 19.31 8.51
C LEU A 473 8.79 17.81 8.79
N TRP A 474 9.54 17.29 9.77
CA TRP A 474 9.40 15.91 10.23
C TRP A 474 7.99 15.64 10.79
N SER A 475 7.44 16.52 11.61
CA SER A 475 6.12 16.32 12.24
C SER A 475 4.96 16.27 11.25
N ALA A 476 5.15 16.85 10.06
CA ALA A 476 4.08 16.93 9.05
C ALA A 476 3.67 15.58 8.47
N GLY A 477 4.54 14.55 8.50
CA GLY A 477 4.29 13.25 7.87
C GLY A 477 3.12 12.45 8.47
N VAL A 478 2.71 12.76 9.71
CA VAL A 478 1.59 12.09 10.38
C VAL A 478 0.35 12.99 10.53
N ARG A 479 0.46 14.27 10.24
CA ARG A 479 -0.56 15.30 10.52
C ARG A 479 -1.94 14.93 9.98
N GLU A 480 -2.05 14.60 8.72
CA GLU A 480 -3.32 14.28 8.07
C GLU A 480 -3.96 13.00 8.63
N ILE A 481 -3.15 12.04 9.08
CA ILE A 481 -3.62 10.81 9.71
C ILE A 481 -4.25 11.12 11.07
N LEU A 482 -3.56 11.90 11.92
CA LEU A 482 -4.07 12.28 13.23
C LEU A 482 -5.37 13.08 13.14
N GLN A 483 -5.48 13.98 12.16
CA GLN A 483 -6.71 14.74 11.89
C GLN A 483 -7.88 13.81 11.55
N ARG A 484 -7.70 12.78 10.71
CA ARG A 484 -8.74 11.80 10.42
C ARG A 484 -9.15 11.00 11.65
N TYR A 485 -8.18 10.58 12.46
CA TYR A 485 -8.47 9.88 13.71
C TYR A 485 -9.31 10.74 14.64
N TYR A 486 -8.95 12.02 14.77
CA TYR A 486 -9.70 12.95 15.62
C TYR A 486 -11.12 13.19 15.12
N ILE A 487 -11.35 13.29 13.82
CA ILE A 487 -12.72 13.39 13.25
C ILE A 487 -13.58 12.22 13.73
N THR A 488 -13.12 10.99 13.57
CA THR A 488 -13.90 9.79 13.94
C THR A 488 -14.08 9.67 15.46
N VAL A 489 -13.03 9.96 16.23
CA VAL A 489 -13.09 9.92 17.70
C VAL A 489 -14.06 10.98 18.24
N ASN A 490 -14.04 12.19 17.68
CA ASN A 490 -14.93 13.29 18.08
C ASN A 490 -16.41 12.96 17.78
N LEU A 491 -16.72 12.38 16.61
CA LEU A 491 -18.06 11.89 16.30
C LEU A 491 -18.53 10.81 17.29
N LEU A 492 -17.67 9.88 17.68
CA LEU A 492 -17.97 8.84 18.66
C LEU A 492 -18.16 9.39 20.09
N GLN A 493 -17.42 10.43 20.46
CA GLN A 493 -17.59 11.09 21.76
C GLN A 493 -18.94 11.78 21.89
N ASN A 494 -19.38 12.43 20.81
CA ASN A 494 -20.65 13.15 20.77
C ASN A 494 -21.86 12.21 20.60
N ASN A 495 -21.70 11.14 19.81
CA ASN A 495 -22.73 10.11 19.64
C ASN A 495 -22.14 8.69 19.83
N PRO A 496 -22.05 8.18 21.08
CA PRO A 496 -21.50 6.84 21.36
C PRO A 496 -22.31 5.67 20.79
N LEU A 497 -23.54 5.92 20.34
CA LEU A 497 -24.45 4.94 19.76
C LEU A 497 -24.53 5.01 18.23
N ILE A 498 -23.77 5.89 17.61
CA ILE A 498 -23.77 6.06 16.14
C ILE A 498 -23.51 4.72 15.44
N SER A 499 -24.34 4.39 14.45
CA SER A 499 -24.11 3.18 13.68
C SER A 499 -22.79 3.26 12.90
N ARG A 500 -22.14 2.12 12.70
CA ARG A 500 -20.88 2.07 11.93
C ARG A 500 -21.00 2.71 10.56
N ALA A 501 -22.09 2.45 9.84
CA ALA A 501 -22.32 3.00 8.50
C ALA A 501 -22.40 4.54 8.51
N ASN A 502 -23.09 5.10 9.51
CA ASN A 502 -23.21 6.54 9.70
C ASN A 502 -21.87 7.15 10.16
N LEU A 503 -21.16 6.50 11.08
CA LEU A 503 -19.84 6.94 11.52
C LEU A 503 -18.87 7.10 10.34
N GLU A 504 -18.78 6.07 9.49
CA GLU A 504 -17.91 6.10 8.29
C GLU A 504 -18.34 7.19 7.31
N LYS A 505 -19.65 7.37 7.10
CA LYS A 505 -20.22 8.37 6.20
C LYS A 505 -19.98 9.79 6.71
N GLU A 506 -20.28 10.06 7.97
CA GLU A 506 -20.11 11.39 8.54
C GLU A 506 -18.65 11.75 8.73
N SER A 507 -17.78 10.79 9.12
CA SER A 507 -16.32 10.99 9.11
C SER A 507 -15.81 11.43 7.74
N GLN A 508 -16.28 10.78 6.67
CA GLN A 508 -15.94 11.16 5.30
C GLN A 508 -16.44 12.57 4.96
N SER A 509 -17.66 12.90 5.33
CA SER A 509 -18.29 14.22 5.05
C SER A 509 -17.52 15.36 5.75
N VAL A 510 -17.16 15.17 7.03
CA VAL A 510 -16.37 16.13 7.80
C VAL A 510 -14.98 16.28 7.19
N ALA A 511 -14.34 15.17 6.80
CA ALA A 511 -13.01 15.21 6.16
C ALA A 511 -13.05 15.95 4.80
N GLN A 512 -14.06 15.72 3.98
CA GLN A 512 -14.24 16.45 2.71
C GLN A 512 -14.36 17.96 2.95
N ARG A 513 -15.17 18.37 3.93
CA ARG A 513 -15.30 19.77 4.31
C ARG A 513 -13.96 20.37 4.77
N LEU A 514 -13.25 19.64 5.62
CA LEU A 514 -11.94 20.06 6.13
C LEU A 514 -10.92 20.21 4.99
N SER A 515 -10.92 19.27 4.04
CA SER A 515 -10.07 19.29 2.85
C SER A 515 -10.26 20.58 2.04
N VAL A 516 -11.50 21.01 1.86
CA VAL A 516 -11.82 22.26 1.13
C VAL A 516 -11.38 23.49 1.92
N LEU A 517 -11.69 23.55 3.22
CA LEU A 517 -11.41 24.72 4.08
C LEU A 517 -9.92 24.94 4.30
N HIS A 518 -9.15 23.87 4.46
CA HIS A 518 -7.72 23.95 4.80
C HIS A 518 -6.78 23.55 3.65
N GLY A 519 -7.32 23.34 2.44
CA GLY A 519 -6.53 23.04 1.25
C GLY A 519 -5.73 21.74 1.35
N ILE A 520 -6.28 20.71 2.00
CA ILE A 520 -5.65 19.38 2.11
C ILE A 520 -5.78 18.68 0.76
N ASN A 521 -4.66 18.37 0.12
CA ASN A 521 -4.64 17.79 -1.23
C ASN A 521 -4.44 16.26 -1.25
N ALA A 522 -4.43 15.62 -0.09
CA ALA A 522 -4.28 14.17 0.04
C ALA A 522 -5.63 13.48 -0.24
N PRO A 523 -5.78 12.73 -1.34
CA PRO A 523 -7.05 12.08 -1.69
C PRO A 523 -7.51 11.06 -0.67
N GLU A 524 -6.57 10.39 -0.02
CA GLU A 524 -6.83 9.43 1.06
C GLU A 524 -7.41 10.09 2.32
N PHE A 525 -7.33 11.41 2.44
CA PHE A 525 -7.82 12.13 3.60
C PHE A 525 -9.33 11.97 3.82
N PHE A 526 -10.09 11.81 2.74
CA PHE A 526 -11.54 11.58 2.77
C PHE A 526 -11.95 10.26 2.10
N ASP A 527 -11.04 9.28 2.01
CA ASP A 527 -11.37 7.94 1.48
C ASP A 527 -12.14 7.13 2.55
N LYS A 528 -13.34 6.69 2.21
CA LYS A 528 -14.18 5.86 3.09
C LYS A 528 -13.46 4.61 3.59
N ALA A 529 -12.63 3.99 2.76
CA ALA A 529 -11.91 2.78 3.13
C ALA A 529 -10.96 3.00 4.32
N VAL A 530 -10.37 4.19 4.43
CA VAL A 530 -9.47 4.53 5.54
C VAL A 530 -10.24 4.69 6.85
N PHE A 531 -11.42 5.32 6.82
CA PHE A 531 -12.30 5.42 7.99
C PHE A 531 -12.81 4.06 8.43
N SER A 532 -13.17 3.20 7.49
CA SER A 532 -13.58 1.81 7.78
C SER A 532 -12.45 1.01 8.45
N ALA A 533 -11.21 1.15 7.97
CA ALA A 533 -10.04 0.52 8.56
C ALA A 533 -9.79 1.02 9.99
N PHE A 534 -9.88 2.33 10.22
CA PHE A 534 -9.71 2.93 11.55
C PHE A 534 -10.81 2.47 12.52
N THR A 535 -12.08 2.44 12.09
CA THR A 535 -13.20 1.93 12.90
C THR A 535 -13.02 0.46 13.27
N ASN A 536 -12.52 -0.37 12.35
CA ASN A 536 -12.17 -1.76 12.67
C ASN A 536 -11.06 -1.83 13.73
N SER A 537 -10.01 -1.03 13.56
CA SER A 537 -8.89 -1.00 14.51
C SER A 537 -9.34 -0.51 15.90
N LEU A 538 -10.22 0.48 15.98
CA LEU A 538 -10.84 0.89 17.26
C LEU A 538 -11.56 -0.28 17.94
N LYS A 539 -12.30 -1.09 17.16
CA LYS A 539 -12.98 -2.28 17.68
C LYS A 539 -11.97 -3.32 18.20
N GLU A 540 -10.95 -3.61 17.42
CA GLU A 540 -9.88 -4.57 17.78
C GLU A 540 -9.12 -4.14 19.04
N GLN A 541 -8.93 -2.83 19.23
CA GLN A 541 -8.27 -2.24 20.41
C GLN A 541 -9.22 -2.06 21.62
N GLY A 542 -10.47 -2.55 21.54
CA GLY A 542 -11.41 -2.53 22.66
C GLY A 542 -11.99 -1.15 22.99
N TYR A 543 -12.16 -0.30 21.97
CA TYR A 543 -12.86 0.99 22.10
C TYR A 543 -14.39 0.86 21.97
N PHE A 544 -14.89 -0.36 21.78
CA PHE A 544 -16.32 -0.68 21.80
C PHE A 544 -16.58 -1.80 22.79
N ASN A 545 -17.69 -1.68 23.52
CA ASN A 545 -18.18 -2.71 24.42
C ASN A 545 -18.83 -3.87 23.62
N GLU A 546 -19.16 -4.97 24.29
CA GLU A 546 -19.84 -6.12 23.69
C GLU A 546 -21.21 -5.75 23.05
N SER A 547 -21.88 -4.74 23.60
CA SER A 547 -23.13 -4.17 23.05
C SER A 547 -22.94 -3.34 21.77
N GLY A 548 -21.71 -3.09 21.33
CA GLY A 548 -21.37 -2.23 20.21
C GLY A 548 -21.35 -0.74 20.54
N THR A 549 -21.55 -0.36 21.79
CA THR A 549 -21.48 1.03 22.27
C THR A 549 -20.01 1.43 22.47
N ALA A 550 -19.68 2.66 22.12
CA ALA A 550 -18.34 3.20 22.29
C ALA A 550 -17.96 3.36 23.77
N ASN A 551 -16.71 3.02 24.11
CA ASN A 551 -16.14 3.20 25.45
C ASN A 551 -15.68 4.67 25.60
N THR A 552 -16.48 5.46 26.31
CA THR A 552 -16.28 6.90 26.46
C THR A 552 -14.98 7.26 27.17
N GLU A 553 -14.55 6.47 28.17
CA GLU A 553 -13.32 6.74 28.93
C GLU A 553 -12.08 6.57 28.03
N LYS A 554 -11.96 5.43 27.33
CA LYS A 554 -10.87 5.19 26.38
C LYS A 554 -10.85 6.23 25.25
N LEU A 555 -12.04 6.59 24.74
CA LEU A 555 -12.16 7.62 23.70
C LEU A 555 -11.71 8.99 24.20
N GLN A 556 -12.04 9.36 25.44
CA GLN A 556 -11.61 10.62 26.04
C GLN A 556 -10.08 10.70 26.16
N GLU A 557 -9.45 9.61 26.57
CA GLU A 557 -7.98 9.54 26.65
C GLU A 557 -7.34 9.72 25.25
N LEU A 558 -7.82 8.99 24.24
CA LEU A 558 -7.32 9.09 22.86
C LEU A 558 -7.58 10.49 22.28
N ALA A 559 -8.78 11.05 22.50
CA ALA A 559 -9.12 12.40 22.04
C ALA A 559 -8.20 13.45 22.64
N THR A 560 -7.86 13.34 23.94
CA THR A 560 -6.94 14.25 24.61
C THR A 560 -5.57 14.25 23.93
N ILE A 561 -5.01 13.07 23.64
CA ILE A 561 -3.72 12.97 22.95
C ILE A 561 -3.82 13.58 21.54
N LEU A 562 -4.86 13.23 20.79
CA LEU A 562 -5.03 13.73 19.42
C LEU A 562 -5.21 15.25 19.37
N THR A 563 -5.96 15.82 20.31
CA THR A 563 -6.19 17.28 20.40
C THR A 563 -4.89 18.05 20.64
N HIS A 564 -3.97 17.48 21.41
CA HIS A 564 -2.65 18.07 21.64
C HIS A 564 -1.77 18.03 20.36
N LEU A 565 -1.92 17.03 19.50
CA LEU A 565 -1.09 16.85 18.30
C LEU A 565 -1.63 17.55 17.05
N ILE A 566 -2.83 18.13 17.13
CA ILE A 566 -3.51 18.81 16.03
C ILE A 566 -3.59 20.30 16.35
N SER A 567 -3.44 21.17 15.34
CA SER A 567 -3.56 22.61 15.56
C SER A 567 -4.95 23.00 16.05
N THR A 568 -5.02 23.99 16.97
CA THR A 568 -6.28 24.49 17.55
C THR A 568 -7.30 24.89 16.47
N GLU A 569 -6.84 25.51 15.37
CA GLU A 569 -7.68 25.92 14.24
C GLU A 569 -8.40 24.70 13.62
N ILE A 570 -7.69 23.61 13.39
CA ILE A 570 -8.26 22.37 12.84
C ILE A 570 -9.21 21.71 13.84
N CYS A 571 -8.85 21.64 15.11
CA CYS A 571 -9.73 21.11 16.16
C CYS A 571 -11.06 21.87 16.22
N LEU A 572 -11.02 23.20 16.21
CA LEU A 572 -12.22 24.05 16.21
C LEU A 572 -13.08 23.82 14.96
N THR A 573 -12.46 23.65 13.80
CA THR A 573 -13.17 23.35 12.55
C THR A 573 -13.86 21.98 12.60
N ILE A 574 -13.17 20.96 13.14
CA ILE A 574 -13.75 19.62 13.31
C ILE A 574 -14.93 19.67 14.30
N ASN A 575 -14.72 20.28 15.48
CA ASN A 575 -15.76 20.37 16.51
C ASN A 575 -17.02 21.08 15.98
N GLY A 576 -16.84 22.20 15.27
CA GLY A 576 -17.97 22.92 14.66
C GLY A 576 -18.67 22.16 13.52
N ALA A 577 -17.94 21.28 12.81
CA ALA A 577 -18.55 20.42 11.79
C ALA A 577 -19.33 19.26 12.42
N VAL A 578 -18.81 18.66 13.48
CA VAL A 578 -19.43 17.55 14.21
C VAL A 578 -20.70 18.01 14.90
N ALA A 579 -20.71 19.17 15.56
CA ALA A 579 -21.93 19.75 16.18
C ALA A 579 -23.08 19.90 15.17
N LYS A 580 -22.78 20.27 13.92
CA LYS A 580 -23.79 20.36 12.84
C LYS A 580 -24.32 19.02 12.34
N VAL A 581 -23.57 17.94 12.52
CA VAL A 581 -24.05 16.57 12.22
C VAL A 581 -25.11 16.18 13.24
N GLU A 582 -24.90 16.51 14.52
CA GLU A 582 -25.85 16.23 15.60
C GLU A 582 -27.16 17.00 15.46
N GLU A 583 -27.10 18.30 15.10
CA GLU A 583 -28.30 19.11 14.84
C GLU A 583 -29.18 18.47 13.76
N LYS A 584 -28.57 17.96 12.69
CA LYS A 584 -29.32 17.29 11.61
C LYS A 584 -29.96 15.97 12.03
N GLU A 585 -29.25 15.15 12.81
CA GLU A 585 -29.80 13.88 13.31
C GLU A 585 -30.95 14.11 14.29
N GLN A 586 -30.96 15.22 15.03
CA GLN A 586 -32.05 15.62 15.93
C GLN A 586 -33.28 16.15 15.15
N ASP A 587 -33.08 16.81 14.01
CA ASP A 587 -34.16 17.32 13.15
C ASP A 587 -34.83 16.20 12.31
N GLU A 588 -34.11 15.10 12.05
CA GLU A 588 -34.62 13.97 11.27
C GLU A 588 -35.30 12.87 12.15
N ASN A 589 -35.20 12.92 13.48
CA ASN A 589 -35.87 12.05 14.45
C ASN A 589 -37.06 12.74 15.11
#